data_faf23ad71e81f48a3d56eced0984e842
#
_entry.id   faf23ad71e81f48a3d56eced0984e842
#
_cell.length_a   1.000
_cell.length_b   1.000
_cell.length_c   1.000
_cell.angle_alpha   90.00
_cell.angle_beta   90.00
_cell.angle_gamma   90.00
#
_symmetry.space_group_name_H-M   'P 1'
#
loop_
_entity.id
_entity.type
_entity.pdbx_description
1 polymer ?
#
loop_
_entity_poly.entity_id
_entity_poly.type
_entity_poly.pdbx_seq_one_letter_code
_entity_poly.pdbx_strand_id
1 'polypeptide(L)'
;VTATVEARPREAPPHHRRWPPLWLTVAALLVLPAVVAALSLLGRHWYPSADQAFEALRIGDVGGQHTPLVGEPSRFGWYHPGPLLFFLLAPAQRLFGQTGILAGTAALNAAALIGVAVIARRRGGTALLLWTGLLVAALVHTLGPGFLLDPWNPWVALLPFLCFTLLAWSVACGDHVALPWAVGVGSFVVQTHISYALLVVALLAVVLVVAVLGPARRGLVRWLAVAGVVMVALWLPPLIQQAAGHPGNLGQVARYFIHPQYTSQQAATVAAGPPVGWSAAYGVMGKQLTPPGPWSTGNDVNQFGFAALAAAWPAVLSLLVLIGAGVAAWRRGARDAARLAGVAVVLAVLGLVATARVTGILAAYLVRWWWVVALLVWLAIGWCVAQAVGVAATPRPAATAGRGRDRRRRLASAAGVVAVGGAVALVVATVIDALPAPVPFSPQSDTIAHLAPSTAAAVGRNGTNLLEWIDPDLLSGVGPGMFTALHQAGVGVVAPPALATGVGSGRTAPPARYRAVITGVGVPDPTMSSLPPPVP
;
A
#
# COMPACT_ATOMS: atom_id res chain seq x y z
N VAL A 1 43.21 -56.72 -42.56
CA VAL A 1 43.68 -55.63 -41.67
C VAL A 1 42.45 -54.77 -41.31
N THR A 2 41.86 -55.02 -40.15
CA THR A 2 40.70 -54.31 -39.61
C THR A 2 41.28 -53.18 -38.73
N ALA A 3 41.10 -51.93 -39.13
CA ALA A 3 41.47 -50.79 -38.33
C ALA A 3 40.35 -50.46 -37.33
N THR A 4 40.61 -50.67 -36.04
CA THR A 4 39.77 -50.25 -34.92
C THR A 4 39.92 -48.74 -34.76
N VAL A 5 38.84 -47.99 -35.02
CA VAL A 5 38.77 -46.54 -34.72
C VAL A 5 38.45 -46.39 -33.23
N GLU A 6 39.41 -46.02 -32.43
CA GLU A 6 39.21 -45.61 -31.03
C GLU A 6 38.36 -44.34 -30.99
N ALA A 7 37.16 -44.44 -30.40
CA ALA A 7 36.29 -43.30 -30.13
C ALA A 7 36.91 -42.46 -29.00
N ARG A 8 37.29 -41.23 -29.28
CA ARG A 8 37.71 -40.24 -28.27
C ARG A 8 36.58 -40.02 -27.25
N PRO A 9 36.91 -39.96 -25.95
CA PRO A 9 35.90 -39.62 -24.93
C PRO A 9 35.31 -38.24 -25.24
N ARG A 10 33.97 -38.14 -25.33
CA ARG A 10 33.28 -36.87 -25.41
C ARG A 10 33.53 -36.13 -24.09
N GLU A 11 34.28 -35.04 -24.13
CA GLU A 11 34.39 -34.09 -23.02
C GLU A 11 32.96 -33.65 -22.64
N ALA A 12 32.62 -33.84 -21.37
CA ALA A 12 31.34 -33.32 -20.82
C ALA A 12 31.31 -31.80 -21.01
N PRO A 13 30.20 -31.22 -21.50
CA PRO A 13 30.11 -29.78 -21.67
C PRO A 13 30.32 -29.08 -20.33
N PRO A 14 31.07 -27.97 -20.29
CA PRO A 14 31.36 -27.25 -19.06
C PRO A 14 30.04 -26.88 -18.39
N HIS A 15 29.91 -27.19 -17.08
CA HIS A 15 28.78 -26.76 -16.28
C HIS A 15 28.75 -25.23 -16.23
N HIS A 16 28.03 -24.61 -17.17
CA HIS A 16 27.74 -23.19 -17.12
C HIS A 16 26.94 -22.93 -15.83
N ARG A 17 27.57 -22.30 -14.87
CA ARG A 17 26.88 -21.71 -13.71
C ARG A 17 25.76 -20.83 -14.28
N ARG A 18 24.52 -21.32 -14.29
CA ARG A 18 23.37 -20.54 -14.72
C ARG A 18 23.12 -19.50 -13.63
N TRP A 19 23.55 -18.28 -13.88
CA TRP A 19 23.17 -17.14 -13.03
C TRP A 19 21.63 -17.06 -12.98
N PRO A 20 21.04 -16.70 -11.80
CA PRO A 20 19.61 -16.51 -11.73
C PRO A 20 19.18 -15.49 -12.79
N PRO A 21 18.01 -15.67 -13.42
CA PRO A 21 17.55 -14.72 -14.42
C PRO A 21 17.46 -13.32 -13.80
N LEU A 22 17.92 -12.29 -14.53
CA LEU A 22 18.06 -10.90 -14.06
C LEU A 22 16.81 -10.38 -13.31
N TRP A 23 15.62 -10.83 -13.68
CA TRP A 23 14.40 -10.41 -13.01
C TRP A 23 14.31 -10.88 -11.55
N LEU A 24 14.84 -12.06 -11.24
CA LEU A 24 14.93 -12.55 -9.86
C LEU A 24 15.90 -11.69 -9.05
N THR A 25 17.02 -11.29 -9.63
CA THR A 25 17.98 -10.40 -8.99
C THR A 25 17.36 -9.04 -8.69
N VAL A 26 16.63 -8.44 -9.64
CA VAL A 26 15.95 -7.16 -9.44
C VAL A 26 14.85 -7.30 -8.39
N ALA A 27 14.03 -8.36 -8.45
CA ALA A 27 13.00 -8.61 -7.45
C ALA A 27 13.61 -8.80 -6.05
N ALA A 28 14.69 -9.58 -5.93
CA ALA A 28 15.40 -9.79 -4.67
C ALA A 28 15.97 -8.47 -4.11
N LEU A 29 16.56 -7.62 -4.95
CA LEU A 29 17.05 -6.31 -4.54
C LEU A 29 15.90 -5.42 -4.02
N LEU A 30 14.77 -5.37 -4.71
CA LEU A 30 13.62 -4.56 -4.28
C LEU A 30 13.01 -5.03 -2.95
N VAL A 31 13.05 -6.33 -2.69
CA VAL A 31 12.51 -6.93 -1.45
C VAL A 31 13.51 -6.88 -0.30
N LEU A 32 14.79 -6.74 -0.59
CA LEU A 32 15.86 -6.81 0.41
C LEU A 32 15.66 -5.87 1.61
N PRO A 33 15.26 -4.59 1.45
CA PRO A 33 14.97 -3.71 2.59
C PRO A 33 13.88 -4.25 3.52
N ALA A 34 12.79 -4.81 2.97
CA ALA A 34 11.71 -5.39 3.76
C ALA A 34 12.16 -6.65 4.50
N VAL A 35 12.97 -7.49 3.86
CA VAL A 35 13.54 -8.69 4.50
C VAL A 35 14.49 -8.30 5.62
N VAL A 36 15.41 -7.35 5.39
CA VAL A 36 16.35 -6.89 6.43
C VAL A 36 15.60 -6.24 7.59
N ALA A 37 14.61 -5.38 7.30
CA ALA A 37 13.77 -4.78 8.33
C ALA A 37 13.02 -5.86 9.16
N ALA A 38 12.46 -6.89 8.51
CA ALA A 38 11.81 -7.98 9.23
C ALA A 38 12.79 -8.82 10.06
N LEU A 39 13.97 -9.12 9.52
CA LEU A 39 15.01 -9.87 10.27
C LEU A 39 15.57 -9.08 11.45
N SER A 40 15.64 -7.75 11.36
CA SER A 40 16.09 -6.90 12.47
C SER A 40 15.09 -6.84 13.63
N LEU A 41 13.88 -7.38 13.47
CA LEU A 41 12.89 -7.57 14.54
C LEU A 41 13.16 -8.81 15.40
N LEU A 42 14.07 -9.70 15.01
CA LEU A 42 14.36 -10.92 15.76
C LEU A 42 14.82 -10.58 17.19
N GLY A 43 14.18 -11.21 18.17
CA GLY A 43 14.44 -10.95 19.59
C GLY A 43 13.85 -9.65 20.13
N ARG A 44 13.11 -8.88 19.35
CA ARG A 44 12.43 -7.67 19.81
C ARG A 44 10.96 -7.96 20.14
N HIS A 45 10.47 -7.29 21.15
CA HIS A 45 9.05 -7.25 21.48
C HIS A 45 8.49 -5.88 21.08
N TRP A 46 7.43 -5.90 20.28
CA TRP A 46 6.68 -4.72 19.90
C TRP A 46 5.31 -4.72 20.59
N TYR A 47 5.01 -3.62 21.25
CA TYR A 47 3.69 -3.37 21.80
C TYR A 47 2.97 -2.38 20.89
N PRO A 48 1.91 -2.82 20.19
CA PRO A 48 1.16 -1.94 19.30
C PRO A 48 0.50 -0.80 20.09
N SER A 49 0.43 0.37 19.48
CA SER A 49 -0.21 1.56 20.03
C SER A 49 -1.17 2.17 19.01
N ALA A 50 -1.95 3.17 19.38
CA ALA A 50 -2.89 3.86 18.51
C ALA A 50 -3.77 2.88 17.69
N ASP A 51 -3.97 3.14 16.38
CA ASP A 51 -4.75 2.31 15.48
C ASP A 51 -4.18 0.89 15.38
N GLN A 52 -2.84 0.73 15.41
CA GLN A 52 -2.20 -0.59 15.35
C GLN A 52 -2.56 -1.48 16.57
N ALA A 53 -2.91 -0.88 17.71
CA ALA A 53 -3.38 -1.64 18.86
C ALA A 53 -4.77 -2.23 18.61
N PHE A 54 -5.67 -1.47 17.98
CA PHE A 54 -6.97 -1.96 17.56
C PHE A 54 -6.85 -3.00 16.44
N GLU A 55 -5.98 -2.78 15.46
CA GLU A 55 -5.63 -3.78 14.45
C GLU A 55 -5.19 -5.09 15.09
N ALA A 56 -4.26 -5.04 16.03
CA ALA A 56 -3.71 -6.22 16.71
C ALA A 56 -4.79 -7.01 17.46
N LEU A 57 -5.76 -6.33 18.10
CA LEU A 57 -6.93 -6.99 18.71
C LEU A 57 -7.78 -7.69 17.65
N ARG A 58 -8.09 -7.01 16.53
CA ARG A 58 -8.95 -7.55 15.47
C ARG A 58 -8.25 -8.70 14.72
N ILE A 59 -6.94 -8.63 14.53
CA ILE A 59 -6.14 -9.73 13.97
C ILE A 59 -6.20 -10.95 14.90
N GLY A 60 -6.11 -10.74 16.21
CA GLY A 60 -6.23 -11.80 17.22
C GLY A 60 -7.60 -12.49 17.23
N ASP A 61 -8.66 -11.78 16.86
CA ASP A 61 -10.04 -12.30 16.81
C ASP A 61 -10.29 -13.25 15.63
N VAL A 62 -9.45 -13.23 14.60
CA VAL A 62 -9.64 -14.06 13.40
C VAL A 62 -9.71 -15.54 13.76
N GLY A 63 -10.73 -16.24 13.30
CA GLY A 63 -10.96 -17.67 13.58
C GLY A 63 -11.58 -17.96 14.94
N GLY A 64 -11.85 -16.93 15.77
CA GLY A 64 -12.60 -17.03 17.01
C GLY A 64 -14.07 -16.63 16.84
N GLN A 65 -14.81 -16.55 17.97
CA GLN A 65 -16.23 -16.16 17.99
C GLN A 65 -16.45 -14.70 17.53
N HIS A 66 -15.44 -13.84 17.65
CA HIS A 66 -15.47 -12.45 17.26
C HIS A 66 -14.70 -12.17 15.94
N THR A 67 -14.58 -13.18 15.08
CA THR A 67 -13.92 -13.02 13.76
C THR A 67 -14.47 -11.79 13.04
N PRO A 68 -13.60 -10.82 12.68
CA PRO A 68 -14.07 -9.57 12.08
C PRO A 68 -14.62 -9.81 10.67
N LEU A 69 -15.74 -9.18 10.37
CA LEU A 69 -16.38 -9.20 9.04
C LEU A 69 -16.18 -7.89 8.28
N VAL A 70 -15.62 -6.88 8.95
CA VAL A 70 -15.29 -5.55 8.42
C VAL A 70 -13.86 -5.19 8.79
N GLY A 71 -13.31 -4.14 8.18
CA GLY A 71 -11.96 -3.64 8.44
C GLY A 71 -11.88 -2.74 9.68
N GLU A 72 -10.85 -1.90 9.72
CA GLU A 72 -10.59 -0.92 10.77
C GLU A 72 -11.73 0.08 10.93
N PRO A 73 -11.94 0.60 12.15
CA PRO A 73 -12.87 1.69 12.36
C PRO A 73 -12.36 2.97 11.68
N SER A 74 -13.28 3.69 11.04
CA SER A 74 -12.99 5.04 10.56
C SER A 74 -13.32 6.08 11.61
N ARG A 75 -12.72 7.25 11.52
CA ARG A 75 -13.06 8.41 12.35
C ARG A 75 -14.50 8.91 12.18
N PHE A 76 -15.25 8.36 11.22
CA PHE A 76 -16.63 8.73 10.92
C PHE A 76 -17.67 7.73 11.46
N GLY A 77 -17.28 6.76 12.29
CA GLY A 77 -18.17 5.80 12.94
C GLY A 77 -18.59 4.59 12.10
N TRP A 78 -18.16 4.49 10.83
CA TRP A 78 -18.26 3.28 10.01
C TRP A 78 -16.90 2.59 9.92
N TYR A 79 -16.86 1.34 9.44
CA TYR A 79 -15.64 0.57 9.29
C TYR A 79 -15.16 0.55 7.84
N HIS A 80 -13.87 0.42 7.62
CA HIS A 80 -13.35 0.10 6.29
C HIS A 80 -14.03 -1.17 5.76
N PRO A 81 -14.18 -1.32 4.41
CA PRO A 81 -15.15 -2.26 3.84
C PRO A 81 -14.97 -3.72 4.26
N GLY A 82 -13.74 -4.19 4.51
CA GLY A 82 -13.58 -5.60 4.80
C GLY A 82 -12.31 -5.99 5.56
N PRO A 83 -12.24 -7.25 6.07
CA PRO A 83 -11.26 -7.71 7.02
C PRO A 83 -10.01 -8.35 6.40
N LEU A 84 -9.76 -8.24 5.10
CA LEU A 84 -8.69 -8.99 4.44
C LEU A 84 -7.31 -8.74 5.04
N LEU A 85 -7.02 -7.52 5.51
CA LEU A 85 -5.77 -7.22 6.20
C LEU A 85 -5.59 -8.10 7.43
N PHE A 86 -6.62 -8.20 8.27
CA PHE A 86 -6.57 -9.01 9.48
C PHE A 86 -6.37 -10.50 9.17
N PHE A 87 -7.08 -11.01 8.17
CA PHE A 87 -6.97 -12.42 7.78
C PHE A 87 -5.57 -12.77 7.26
N LEU A 88 -4.93 -11.85 6.53
CA LEU A 88 -3.58 -12.06 6.01
C LEU A 88 -2.50 -11.95 7.09
N LEU A 89 -2.71 -11.12 8.13
CA LEU A 89 -1.74 -10.92 9.20
C LEU A 89 -1.92 -11.91 10.37
N ALA A 90 -3.10 -12.50 10.55
CA ALA A 90 -3.38 -13.41 11.66
C ALA A 90 -2.43 -14.62 11.75
N PRO A 91 -2.03 -15.30 10.66
CA PRO A 91 -1.06 -16.38 10.75
C PRO A 91 0.28 -15.95 11.34
N ALA A 92 0.79 -14.78 10.92
CA ALA A 92 2.06 -14.25 11.40
C ALA A 92 1.99 -13.84 12.87
N GLN A 93 0.88 -13.22 13.30
CA GLN A 93 0.64 -12.89 14.71
C GLN A 93 0.60 -14.16 15.59
N ARG A 94 -0.06 -15.23 15.13
CA ARG A 94 -0.13 -16.49 15.87
C ARG A 94 1.21 -17.18 16.04
N LEU A 95 2.07 -17.10 15.01
CA LEU A 95 3.38 -17.73 15.02
C LEU A 95 4.43 -16.94 15.81
N PHE A 96 4.38 -15.61 15.75
CA PHE A 96 5.45 -14.73 16.23
C PHE A 96 4.97 -13.62 17.18
N GLY A 97 3.74 -13.72 17.70
CA GLY A 97 3.15 -12.70 18.58
C GLY A 97 2.94 -11.35 17.87
N GLN A 98 2.94 -10.27 18.63
CA GLN A 98 2.67 -8.92 18.07
C GLN A 98 3.70 -8.50 17.02
N THR A 99 4.97 -8.83 17.23
CA THR A 99 6.04 -8.58 16.25
C THR A 99 5.82 -9.30 14.93
N GLY A 100 5.07 -10.42 14.95
CA GLY A 100 4.64 -11.14 13.75
C GLY A 100 3.76 -10.30 12.81
N ILE A 101 3.00 -9.34 13.34
CA ILE A 101 2.20 -8.41 12.53
C ILE A 101 3.13 -7.58 11.63
N LEU A 102 4.21 -7.06 12.18
CA LEU A 102 5.21 -6.28 11.44
C LEU A 102 5.89 -7.13 10.35
N ALA A 103 6.29 -8.36 10.69
CA ALA A 103 6.88 -9.29 9.73
C ALA A 103 5.89 -9.70 8.63
N GLY A 104 4.63 -9.92 8.98
CA GLY A 104 3.54 -10.18 8.02
C GLY A 104 3.32 -9.01 7.06
N THR A 105 3.37 -7.78 7.57
CA THR A 105 3.28 -6.55 6.75
C THR A 105 4.45 -6.44 5.78
N ALA A 106 5.68 -6.71 6.25
CA ALA A 106 6.85 -6.77 5.37
C ALA A 106 6.67 -7.80 4.25
N ALA A 107 6.10 -8.97 4.57
CA ALA A 107 5.82 -10.02 3.57
C ALA A 107 4.76 -9.58 2.55
N LEU A 108 3.70 -8.87 2.96
CA LEU A 108 2.70 -8.31 2.05
C LEU A 108 3.32 -7.27 1.10
N ASN A 109 4.14 -6.36 1.62
CA ASN A 109 4.87 -5.37 0.83
C ASN A 109 5.86 -6.05 -0.13
N ALA A 110 6.60 -7.06 0.33
CA ALA A 110 7.50 -7.84 -0.51
C ALA A 110 6.75 -8.55 -1.65
N ALA A 111 5.61 -9.16 -1.38
CA ALA A 111 4.79 -9.80 -2.41
C ALA A 111 4.31 -8.80 -3.47
N ALA A 112 3.90 -7.60 -3.07
CA ALA A 112 3.54 -6.52 -4.00
C ALA A 112 4.72 -6.10 -4.88
N LEU A 113 5.92 -5.92 -4.31
CA LEU A 113 7.15 -5.57 -5.05
C LEU A 113 7.57 -6.66 -6.02
N ILE A 114 7.45 -7.95 -5.65
CA ILE A 114 7.67 -9.08 -6.56
C ILE A 114 6.67 -9.03 -7.71
N GLY A 115 5.39 -8.81 -7.42
CA GLY A 115 4.34 -8.65 -8.42
C GLY A 115 4.66 -7.54 -9.43
N VAL A 116 5.09 -6.38 -8.96
CA VAL A 116 5.53 -5.24 -9.79
C VAL A 116 6.69 -5.65 -10.71
N ALA A 117 7.72 -6.31 -10.17
CA ALA A 117 8.88 -6.76 -10.96
C ALA A 117 8.50 -7.79 -12.04
N VAL A 118 7.65 -8.77 -11.69
CA VAL A 118 7.13 -9.78 -12.61
C VAL A 118 6.35 -9.15 -13.75
N ILE A 119 5.44 -8.20 -13.43
CA ILE A 119 4.62 -7.54 -14.45
C ILE A 119 5.50 -6.68 -15.37
N ALA A 120 6.41 -5.87 -14.80
CA ALA A 120 7.33 -5.06 -15.58
C ALA A 120 8.18 -5.93 -16.53
N ARG A 121 8.69 -7.08 -16.05
CA ARG A 121 9.44 -8.03 -16.87
C ARG A 121 8.60 -8.64 -17.98
N ARG A 122 7.37 -9.05 -17.69
CA ARG A 122 6.46 -9.65 -18.68
C ARG A 122 6.04 -8.66 -19.76
N ARG A 123 5.80 -7.38 -19.38
CA ARG A 123 5.24 -6.36 -20.28
C ARG A 123 6.27 -5.61 -21.12
N GLY A 124 7.48 -5.39 -20.61
CA GLY A 124 8.47 -4.58 -21.29
C GLY A 124 9.90 -5.14 -21.25
N GLY A 125 10.03 -6.41 -20.85
CA GLY A 125 11.33 -7.07 -20.81
C GLY A 125 12.29 -6.43 -19.80
N THR A 126 13.59 -6.56 -20.06
CA THR A 126 14.63 -6.04 -19.16
C THR A 126 14.61 -4.53 -19.05
N ALA A 127 14.32 -3.80 -20.12
CA ALA A 127 14.36 -2.34 -20.12
C ALA A 127 13.29 -1.75 -19.19
N LEU A 128 12.03 -2.23 -19.29
CA LEU A 128 10.97 -1.77 -18.38
C LEU A 128 11.21 -2.23 -16.94
N LEU A 129 11.72 -3.45 -16.74
CA LEU A 129 12.07 -3.96 -15.42
C LEU A 129 13.09 -3.07 -14.72
N LEU A 130 14.18 -2.68 -15.41
CA LEU A 130 15.21 -1.82 -14.81
C LEU A 130 14.70 -0.41 -14.53
N TRP A 131 13.92 0.17 -15.47
CA TRP A 131 13.31 1.48 -15.25
C TRP A 131 12.30 1.47 -14.08
N THR A 132 11.42 0.47 -14.03
CA THR A 132 10.51 0.27 -12.90
C THR A 132 11.27 0.03 -11.61
N GLY A 133 12.31 -0.79 -11.64
CA GLY A 133 13.16 -1.10 -10.48
C GLY A 133 13.79 0.15 -9.87
N LEU A 134 14.34 1.06 -10.71
CA LEU A 134 14.89 2.33 -10.24
C LEU A 134 13.84 3.21 -9.56
N LEU A 135 12.67 3.40 -10.20
CA LEU A 135 11.61 4.25 -9.64
C LEU A 135 11.02 3.67 -8.34
N VAL A 136 10.86 2.36 -8.30
CA VAL A 136 10.36 1.67 -7.09
C VAL A 136 11.41 1.70 -5.97
N ALA A 137 12.69 1.54 -6.28
CA ALA A 137 13.76 1.69 -5.29
C ALA A 137 13.78 3.12 -4.72
N ALA A 138 13.58 4.15 -5.55
CA ALA A 138 13.43 5.53 -5.08
C ALA A 138 12.22 5.70 -4.18
N LEU A 139 11.05 5.17 -4.56
CA LEU A 139 9.85 5.22 -3.72
C LEU A 139 10.07 4.53 -2.36
N VAL A 140 10.62 3.31 -2.37
CA VAL A 140 10.86 2.52 -1.15
C VAL A 140 11.87 3.20 -0.24
N HIS A 141 12.94 3.76 -0.80
CA HIS A 141 13.92 4.56 -0.04
C HIS A 141 13.26 5.77 0.62
N THR A 142 12.45 6.50 -0.15
CA THR A 142 11.74 7.69 0.32
C THR A 142 10.72 7.39 1.42
N LEU A 143 10.01 6.25 1.31
CA LEU A 143 9.07 5.79 2.33
C LEU A 143 9.79 5.36 3.62
N GLY A 144 10.99 4.82 3.48
CA GLY A 144 11.79 4.31 4.57
C GLY A 144 11.40 2.91 5.05
N PRO A 145 12.29 2.24 5.81
CA PRO A 145 12.07 0.87 6.25
C PRO A 145 10.94 0.72 7.29
N GLY A 146 10.68 1.74 8.10
CA GLY A 146 9.55 1.74 9.04
C GLY A 146 8.21 1.60 8.34
N PHE A 147 8.05 2.22 7.16
CA PHE A 147 6.86 2.06 6.34
C PHE A 147 6.65 0.61 5.88
N LEU A 148 7.72 -0.12 5.59
CA LEU A 148 7.62 -1.51 5.11
C LEU A 148 7.12 -2.46 6.19
N LEU A 149 7.27 -2.09 7.47
CA LEU A 149 6.85 -2.85 8.64
C LEU A 149 5.47 -2.40 9.18
N ASP A 150 5.05 -1.16 8.91
CA ASP A 150 3.87 -0.57 9.54
C ASP A 150 2.57 -1.16 8.97
N PRO A 151 1.76 -1.88 9.77
CA PRO A 151 0.50 -2.46 9.35
C PRO A 151 -0.60 -1.42 9.14
N TRP A 152 -0.39 -0.16 9.55
CA TRP A 152 -1.40 0.89 9.50
C TRP A 152 -2.12 0.94 8.16
N ASN A 153 -3.43 0.81 8.21
CA ASN A 153 -4.27 0.49 7.08
C ASN A 153 -4.16 1.43 5.85
N PRO A 154 -3.97 2.79 5.95
CA PRO A 154 -3.74 3.60 4.76
C PRO A 154 -2.36 3.38 4.11
N TRP A 155 -1.39 2.84 4.88
CA TRP A 155 -0.01 2.67 4.44
C TRP A 155 0.25 1.31 3.81
N VAL A 156 -0.16 0.23 4.48
CA VAL A 156 0.03 -1.12 3.96
C VAL A 156 -0.65 -1.35 2.61
N ALA A 157 -1.67 -0.55 2.27
CA ALA A 157 -2.35 -0.59 0.97
C ALA A 157 -1.53 0.01 -0.19
N LEU A 158 -0.47 0.81 0.07
CA LEU A 158 0.19 1.64 -0.95
C LEU A 158 0.95 0.82 -2.00
N LEU A 159 1.83 -0.10 -1.58
CA LEU A 159 2.59 -0.95 -2.51
C LEU A 159 1.70 -1.98 -3.22
N PRO A 160 0.72 -2.62 -2.56
CA PRO A 160 -0.33 -3.36 -3.25
C PRO A 160 -1.11 -2.54 -4.27
N PHE A 161 -1.41 -1.26 -4.02
CA PHE A 161 -2.03 -0.38 -4.99
C PHE A 161 -1.14 -0.16 -6.23
N LEU A 162 0.16 0.01 -6.06
CA LEU A 162 1.09 0.05 -7.20
C LEU A 162 1.04 -1.26 -8.01
N CYS A 163 1.04 -2.42 -7.35
CA CYS A 163 0.91 -3.71 -8.02
C CYS A 163 -0.42 -3.81 -8.78
N PHE A 164 -1.54 -3.41 -8.14
CA PHE A 164 -2.86 -3.36 -8.76
C PHE A 164 -2.88 -2.51 -10.04
N THR A 165 -2.27 -1.32 -10.03
CA THR A 165 -2.26 -0.43 -11.21
C THR A 165 -1.54 -1.05 -12.41
N LEU A 166 -0.44 -1.77 -12.18
CA LEU A 166 0.27 -2.49 -13.23
C LEU A 166 -0.48 -3.74 -13.71
N LEU A 167 -1.20 -4.45 -12.82
CA LEU A 167 -2.12 -5.52 -13.19
C LEU A 167 -3.26 -4.99 -14.06
N ALA A 168 -3.89 -3.88 -13.67
CA ALA A 168 -4.93 -3.20 -14.44
C ALA A 168 -4.43 -2.79 -15.83
N TRP A 169 -3.24 -2.21 -15.91
CA TRP A 169 -2.59 -1.94 -17.19
C TRP A 169 -2.38 -3.20 -18.03
N SER A 170 -1.97 -4.31 -17.43
CA SER A 170 -1.82 -5.60 -18.15
C SER A 170 -3.14 -6.09 -18.72
N VAL A 171 -4.25 -5.96 -17.96
CA VAL A 171 -5.60 -6.26 -18.45
C VAL A 171 -5.95 -5.38 -19.65
N ALA A 172 -5.72 -4.06 -19.57
CA ALA A 172 -5.94 -3.12 -20.68
C ALA A 172 -5.12 -3.49 -21.91
N CYS A 173 -3.98 -4.16 -21.75
CA CYS A 173 -3.15 -4.66 -22.85
C CYS A 173 -3.57 -6.04 -23.39
N GLY A 174 -4.66 -6.62 -22.87
CA GLY A 174 -5.21 -7.91 -23.32
C GLY A 174 -4.62 -9.13 -22.58
N ASP A 175 -3.86 -8.94 -21.49
CA ASP A 175 -3.42 -10.04 -20.62
C ASP A 175 -4.53 -10.36 -19.61
N HIS A 176 -5.51 -11.13 -20.05
CA HIS A 176 -6.69 -11.44 -19.24
C HIS A 176 -6.38 -12.30 -17.99
N VAL A 177 -5.24 -13.02 -17.98
CA VAL A 177 -4.75 -13.76 -16.79
C VAL A 177 -4.49 -12.81 -15.62
N ALA A 178 -4.16 -11.55 -15.91
CA ALA A 178 -3.97 -10.54 -14.88
C ALA A 178 -5.27 -10.11 -14.18
N LEU A 179 -6.45 -10.38 -14.75
CA LEU A 179 -7.73 -9.89 -14.24
C LEU A 179 -8.08 -10.45 -12.83
N PRO A 180 -8.03 -11.76 -12.56
CA PRO A 180 -8.28 -12.28 -11.21
C PRO A 180 -7.31 -11.71 -10.17
N TRP A 181 -6.05 -11.51 -10.54
CA TRP A 181 -5.06 -10.89 -9.67
C TRP A 181 -5.36 -9.40 -9.43
N ALA A 182 -5.77 -8.66 -10.47
CA ALA A 182 -6.20 -7.27 -10.32
C ALA A 182 -7.41 -7.15 -9.39
N VAL A 183 -8.39 -8.06 -9.52
CA VAL A 183 -9.56 -8.11 -8.63
C VAL A 183 -9.13 -8.47 -7.21
N GLY A 184 -8.26 -9.46 -7.04
CA GLY A 184 -7.78 -9.89 -5.71
C GLY A 184 -7.03 -8.77 -4.97
N VAL A 185 -5.99 -8.21 -5.62
CA VAL A 185 -5.19 -7.13 -5.04
C VAL A 185 -6.01 -5.85 -4.88
N GLY A 186 -6.87 -5.51 -5.85
CA GLY A 186 -7.77 -4.37 -5.75
C GLY A 186 -8.78 -4.51 -4.60
N SER A 187 -9.35 -5.71 -4.40
CA SER A 187 -10.22 -6.00 -3.26
C SER A 187 -9.49 -5.83 -1.93
N PHE A 188 -8.26 -6.33 -1.81
CA PHE A 188 -7.42 -6.10 -0.63
C PHE A 188 -7.24 -4.61 -0.36
N VAL A 189 -6.82 -3.83 -1.36
CA VAL A 189 -6.58 -2.38 -1.23
C VAL A 189 -7.84 -1.64 -0.78
N VAL A 190 -9.00 -1.92 -1.39
CA VAL A 190 -10.28 -1.26 -1.06
C VAL A 190 -10.77 -1.67 0.33
N GLN A 191 -10.66 -2.94 0.70
CA GLN A 191 -11.09 -3.42 2.01
C GLN A 191 -10.20 -2.89 3.12
N THR A 192 -8.91 -2.70 2.85
CA THR A 192 -7.96 -2.17 3.81
C THR A 192 -8.19 -0.68 4.05
N HIS A 193 -8.35 0.15 3.01
CA HIS A 193 -8.60 1.57 3.20
C HIS A 193 -9.47 2.19 2.10
N ILE A 194 -10.58 2.80 2.51
CA ILE A 194 -11.63 3.32 1.61
C ILE A 194 -11.15 4.45 0.67
N SER A 195 -10.11 5.21 1.03
CA SER A 195 -9.60 6.30 0.20
C SER A 195 -9.12 5.85 -1.19
N TYR A 196 -8.80 4.56 -1.33
CA TYR A 196 -8.41 3.96 -2.61
C TYR A 196 -9.59 3.52 -3.46
N ALA A 197 -10.81 3.43 -2.90
CA ALA A 197 -11.95 2.77 -3.54
C ALA A 197 -12.30 3.37 -4.89
N LEU A 198 -12.38 4.70 -5.00
CA LEU A 198 -12.70 5.36 -6.28
C LEU A 198 -11.64 5.04 -7.34
N LEU A 199 -10.36 5.09 -6.98
CA LEU A 199 -9.27 4.83 -7.91
C LEU A 199 -9.27 3.38 -8.40
N VAL A 200 -9.47 2.43 -7.48
CA VAL A 200 -9.45 0.99 -7.80
C VAL A 200 -10.67 0.60 -8.63
N VAL A 201 -11.87 0.96 -8.17
CA VAL A 201 -13.12 0.53 -8.81
C VAL A 201 -13.27 1.18 -10.18
N ALA A 202 -13.05 2.49 -10.29
CA ALA A 202 -13.20 3.20 -11.56
C ALA A 202 -12.09 2.78 -12.56
N LEU A 203 -10.84 2.62 -12.13
CA LEU A 203 -9.78 2.12 -13.02
C LEU A 203 -10.10 0.71 -13.52
N LEU A 204 -10.55 -0.19 -12.63
CA LEU A 204 -10.93 -1.55 -13.02
C LEU A 204 -12.06 -1.53 -14.05
N ALA A 205 -13.08 -0.68 -13.85
CA ALA A 205 -14.18 -0.51 -14.82
C ALA A 205 -13.66 -0.03 -16.18
N VAL A 206 -12.79 0.99 -16.20
CA VAL A 206 -12.20 1.52 -17.45
C VAL A 206 -11.41 0.42 -18.18
N VAL A 207 -10.54 -0.31 -17.49
CA VAL A 207 -9.72 -1.35 -18.16
C VAL A 207 -10.55 -2.54 -18.61
N LEU A 208 -11.64 -2.87 -17.92
CA LEU A 208 -12.61 -3.89 -18.36
C LEU A 208 -13.32 -3.46 -19.65
N VAL A 209 -13.75 -2.19 -19.75
CA VAL A 209 -14.32 -1.64 -20.98
C VAL A 209 -13.31 -1.75 -22.14
N VAL A 210 -12.06 -1.35 -21.90
CA VAL A 210 -10.98 -1.48 -22.91
C VAL A 210 -10.74 -2.94 -23.30
N ALA A 211 -10.80 -3.88 -22.37
CA ALA A 211 -10.63 -5.31 -22.65
C ALA A 211 -11.80 -5.90 -23.45
N VAL A 212 -13.04 -5.50 -23.13
CA VAL A 212 -14.25 -5.95 -23.85
C VAL A 212 -14.30 -5.41 -25.27
N LEU A 213 -13.95 -4.14 -25.46
CA LEU A 213 -13.92 -3.48 -26.77
C LEU A 213 -12.67 -3.85 -27.58
N GLY A 214 -11.68 -4.45 -26.95
CA GLY A 214 -10.41 -4.82 -27.58
C GLY A 214 -10.49 -6.05 -28.48
N PRO A 215 -9.52 -6.21 -29.42
CA PRO A 215 -9.48 -7.37 -30.33
C PRO A 215 -9.19 -8.69 -29.60
N ALA A 216 -8.59 -8.65 -28.41
CA ALA A 216 -8.21 -9.83 -27.63
C ALA A 216 -9.34 -10.41 -26.77
N ARG A 217 -10.60 -9.99 -26.99
CA ARG A 217 -11.76 -10.40 -26.15
C ARG A 217 -12.04 -11.91 -26.11
N ARG A 218 -11.46 -12.69 -27.04
CA ARG A 218 -11.59 -14.16 -27.03
C ARG A 218 -10.92 -14.71 -25.76
N GLY A 219 -11.66 -15.48 -24.97
CA GLY A 219 -11.22 -16.02 -23.67
C GLY A 219 -11.38 -15.11 -22.46
N LEU A 220 -11.81 -13.83 -22.64
CA LEU A 220 -12.09 -12.92 -21.54
C LEU A 220 -13.17 -13.47 -20.59
N VAL A 221 -14.21 -14.12 -21.12
CA VAL A 221 -15.33 -14.70 -20.34
C VAL A 221 -14.84 -15.66 -19.26
N ARG A 222 -13.90 -16.55 -19.62
CA ARG A 222 -13.28 -17.47 -18.64
C ARG A 222 -12.64 -16.72 -17.47
N TRP A 223 -11.89 -15.67 -17.77
CA TRP A 223 -11.18 -14.91 -16.75
C TRP A 223 -12.08 -13.97 -15.96
N LEU A 224 -13.18 -13.50 -16.57
CA LEU A 224 -14.28 -12.83 -15.86
C LEU A 224 -14.94 -13.77 -14.85
N ALA A 225 -15.20 -15.04 -15.22
CA ALA A 225 -15.76 -16.02 -14.30
C ALA A 225 -14.81 -16.28 -13.12
N VAL A 226 -13.50 -16.50 -13.38
CA VAL A 226 -12.50 -16.67 -12.32
C VAL A 226 -12.40 -15.43 -11.43
N ALA A 227 -12.37 -14.23 -12.03
CA ALA A 227 -12.34 -12.97 -11.28
C ALA A 227 -13.62 -12.77 -10.44
N GLY A 228 -14.78 -13.18 -10.96
CA GLY A 228 -16.05 -13.19 -10.24
C GLY A 228 -16.01 -14.08 -9.01
N VAL A 229 -15.48 -15.30 -9.14
CA VAL A 229 -15.30 -16.22 -8.00
C VAL A 229 -14.36 -15.59 -6.95
N VAL A 230 -13.23 -15.01 -7.37
CA VAL A 230 -12.30 -14.31 -6.47
C VAL A 230 -13.02 -13.15 -5.76
N MET A 231 -13.76 -12.33 -6.50
CA MET A 231 -14.54 -11.22 -5.94
C MET A 231 -15.51 -11.71 -4.87
N VAL A 232 -16.35 -12.71 -5.18
CA VAL A 232 -17.34 -13.26 -4.24
C VAL A 232 -16.67 -13.82 -3.00
N ALA A 233 -15.60 -14.61 -3.16
CA ALA A 233 -14.88 -15.20 -2.03
C ALA A 233 -14.30 -14.14 -1.08
N LEU A 234 -13.68 -13.09 -1.63
CA LEU A 234 -13.05 -12.05 -0.83
C LEU A 234 -14.05 -11.06 -0.20
N TRP A 235 -15.22 -10.88 -0.82
CA TRP A 235 -16.25 -9.98 -0.31
C TRP A 235 -17.33 -10.68 0.52
N LEU A 236 -17.24 -12.00 0.69
CA LEU A 236 -18.22 -12.76 1.47
C LEU A 236 -18.36 -12.25 2.92
N PRO A 237 -17.26 -11.99 3.69
CA PRO A 237 -17.40 -11.46 5.04
C PRO A 237 -18.09 -10.10 5.10
N PRO A 238 -17.71 -9.07 4.30
CA PRO A 238 -18.46 -7.81 4.24
C PRO A 238 -19.93 -7.96 3.86
N LEU A 239 -20.24 -8.86 2.94
CA LEU A 239 -21.63 -9.12 2.50
C LEU A 239 -22.46 -9.78 3.60
N ILE A 240 -21.87 -10.71 4.36
CA ILE A 240 -22.52 -11.31 5.54
C ILE A 240 -22.83 -10.22 6.56
N GLN A 241 -21.86 -9.35 6.87
CA GLN A 241 -22.09 -8.24 7.80
C GLN A 241 -23.15 -7.27 7.26
N GLN A 242 -23.14 -6.97 5.96
CA GLN A 242 -24.16 -6.12 5.36
C GLN A 242 -25.57 -6.70 5.49
N ALA A 243 -25.73 -8.01 5.36
CA ALA A 243 -26.99 -8.70 5.47
C ALA A 243 -27.48 -8.84 6.92
N ALA A 244 -26.55 -9.08 7.86
CA ALA A 244 -26.86 -9.27 9.27
C ALA A 244 -26.91 -7.97 10.08
N GLY A 245 -26.21 -6.92 9.64
CA GLY A 245 -26.12 -5.63 10.34
C GLY A 245 -27.32 -4.72 10.09
N HIS A 246 -27.77 -4.02 11.12
CA HIS A 246 -28.88 -3.05 11.03
C HIS A 246 -28.47 -1.71 11.66
N PRO A 247 -27.97 -0.72 10.89
CA PRO A 247 -27.67 -0.77 9.44
C PRO A 247 -26.37 -1.52 9.15
N GLY A 248 -26.28 -2.16 7.96
CA GLY A 248 -25.04 -2.81 7.50
C GLY A 248 -23.97 -1.78 7.16
N ASN A 249 -22.69 -2.18 7.31
CA ASN A 249 -21.55 -1.28 7.17
C ASN A 249 -21.40 -0.67 5.76
N LEU A 250 -21.57 -1.48 4.71
CA LEU A 250 -21.48 -0.97 3.34
C LEU A 250 -22.58 0.07 3.05
N GLY A 251 -23.77 -0.13 3.61
CA GLY A 251 -24.86 0.84 3.54
C GLY A 251 -24.55 2.13 4.31
N GLN A 252 -23.85 2.06 5.44
CA GLN A 252 -23.38 3.25 6.18
C GLN A 252 -22.33 4.02 5.37
N VAL A 253 -21.34 3.32 4.82
CA VAL A 253 -20.31 3.91 3.95
C VAL A 253 -20.96 4.59 2.72
N ALA A 254 -21.88 3.90 2.03
CA ALA A 254 -22.57 4.48 0.88
C ALA A 254 -23.36 5.75 1.26
N ARG A 255 -24.09 5.72 2.36
CA ARG A 255 -24.83 6.91 2.86
C ARG A 255 -23.90 8.06 3.17
N TYR A 256 -22.76 7.80 3.80
CA TYR A 256 -21.77 8.84 4.11
C TYR A 256 -21.29 9.57 2.84
N PHE A 257 -21.01 8.85 1.75
CA PHE A 257 -20.55 9.48 0.50
C PHE A 257 -21.66 10.14 -0.32
N ILE A 258 -22.92 9.66 -0.21
CA ILE A 258 -24.06 10.22 -0.95
C ILE A 258 -24.70 11.39 -0.18
N HIS A 259 -24.85 11.24 1.13
CA HIS A 259 -25.48 12.22 2.01
C HIS A 259 -24.61 12.39 3.27
N PRO A 260 -23.50 13.14 3.19
CA PRO A 260 -22.65 13.35 4.34
C PRO A 260 -23.42 14.10 5.42
N GLN A 261 -23.87 13.36 6.43
CA GLN A 261 -24.46 13.93 7.64
C GLN A 261 -23.44 13.80 8.76
N TYR A 262 -23.06 14.93 9.32
CA TYR A 262 -22.18 14.98 10.48
C TYR A 262 -23.06 14.98 11.73
N THR A 263 -22.85 14.02 12.63
CA THR A 263 -23.47 14.09 13.97
C THR A 263 -22.88 15.26 14.74
N SER A 264 -23.63 15.85 15.67
CA SER A 264 -23.16 16.95 16.51
C SER A 264 -21.88 16.60 17.28
N GLN A 265 -21.71 15.32 17.62
CA GLN A 265 -20.53 14.80 18.30
C GLN A 265 -19.31 14.68 17.35
N GLN A 266 -19.54 14.34 16.09
CA GLN A 266 -18.51 14.32 15.04
C GLN A 266 -18.15 15.73 14.56
N ALA A 267 -19.10 16.67 14.57
CA ALA A 267 -18.84 18.06 14.25
C ALA A 267 -17.99 18.78 15.32
N ALA A 268 -18.01 18.28 16.56
CA ALA A 268 -17.15 18.77 17.63
C ALA A 268 -15.68 18.30 17.50
N THR A 269 -15.40 17.29 16.66
CA THR A 269 -14.04 16.86 16.36
C THR A 269 -13.56 17.55 15.09
N VAL A 270 -12.30 17.96 15.06
CA VAL A 270 -11.63 18.62 13.90
C VAL A 270 -11.72 17.79 12.62
N ALA A 271 -12.19 16.55 12.71
CA ALA A 271 -12.30 15.60 11.61
C ALA A 271 -13.55 15.79 10.73
N ALA A 272 -14.59 16.47 11.20
CA ALA A 272 -15.83 16.65 10.46
C ALA A 272 -15.89 18.05 9.82
N GLY A 273 -16.15 18.09 8.53
CA GLY A 273 -16.24 19.34 7.78
C GLY A 273 -16.72 19.10 6.34
N PRO A 274 -17.00 20.16 5.58
CA PRO A 274 -17.35 20.03 4.19
C PRO A 274 -16.22 19.40 3.37
N PRO A 275 -16.50 18.92 2.13
CA PRO A 275 -15.45 18.51 1.21
C PRO A 275 -14.44 19.63 0.98
N VAL A 276 -13.15 19.29 0.91
CA VAL A 276 -12.05 20.26 0.73
C VAL A 276 -12.10 20.99 -0.62
N GLY A 277 -12.82 20.43 -1.59
CA GLY A 277 -13.09 21.06 -2.88
C GLY A 277 -11.94 21.00 -3.88
N TRP A 278 -12.20 21.60 -5.05
CA TRP A 278 -11.29 21.51 -6.20
C TRP A 278 -10.00 22.32 -6.01
N SER A 279 -10.04 23.46 -5.33
CA SER A 279 -8.85 24.27 -5.08
C SER A 279 -7.78 23.50 -4.32
N ALA A 280 -8.17 22.83 -3.23
CA ALA A 280 -7.26 21.97 -2.46
C ALA A 280 -6.79 20.78 -3.30
N ALA A 281 -7.69 20.16 -4.09
CA ALA A 281 -7.32 19.03 -4.95
C ALA A 281 -6.27 19.43 -6.01
N TYR A 282 -6.41 20.58 -6.65
CA TYR A 282 -5.40 21.11 -7.57
C TYR A 282 -4.09 21.45 -6.85
N GLY A 283 -4.15 21.98 -5.62
CA GLY A 283 -2.97 22.25 -4.81
C GLY A 283 -2.21 20.97 -4.45
N VAL A 284 -2.91 19.90 -4.05
CA VAL A 284 -2.31 18.56 -3.81
C VAL A 284 -1.68 18.02 -5.09
N MET A 285 -2.42 17.99 -6.21
CA MET A 285 -1.89 17.56 -7.50
C MET A 285 -0.62 18.36 -7.86
N GLY A 286 -0.64 19.68 -7.66
CA GLY A 286 0.50 20.57 -7.88
C GLY A 286 1.72 20.11 -7.09
N LYS A 287 1.56 19.82 -5.80
CA LYS A 287 2.65 19.35 -4.95
C LYS A 287 3.15 17.98 -5.38
N GLN A 288 2.26 17.05 -5.71
CA GLN A 288 2.59 15.64 -5.93
C GLN A 288 3.20 15.37 -7.31
N LEU A 289 2.75 16.07 -8.37
CA LEU A 289 3.19 15.82 -9.75
C LEU A 289 4.27 16.78 -10.24
N THR A 290 4.60 17.84 -9.50
CA THR A 290 5.70 18.75 -9.85
C THR A 290 7.05 18.08 -9.57
N PRO A 291 7.97 17.97 -10.55
CA PRO A 291 9.29 17.39 -10.33
C PRO A 291 10.22 18.33 -9.53
N PRO A 292 11.05 17.75 -8.62
CA PRO A 292 10.98 16.40 -8.06
C PRO A 292 9.83 16.29 -7.06
N GLY A 293 8.94 15.30 -7.26
CA GLY A 293 7.79 15.14 -6.38
C GLY A 293 8.14 14.50 -5.03
N PRO A 294 7.27 14.64 -4.00
CA PRO A 294 7.50 14.08 -2.67
C PRO A 294 7.80 12.58 -2.66
N TRP A 295 7.23 11.83 -3.58
CA TRP A 295 7.44 10.39 -3.74
C TRP A 295 8.91 9.98 -3.95
N SER A 296 9.76 10.92 -4.37
CA SER A 296 11.19 10.70 -4.63
C SER A 296 12.12 11.52 -3.74
N THR A 297 11.58 12.49 -2.97
CA THR A 297 12.37 13.39 -2.12
C THR A 297 12.08 13.26 -0.63
N GLY A 298 10.97 12.66 -0.25
CA GLY A 298 10.56 12.55 1.14
C GLY A 298 10.00 13.83 1.77
N ASN A 299 9.87 14.91 1.03
CA ASN A 299 9.49 16.22 1.57
C ASN A 299 8.03 16.33 2.07
N ASP A 300 7.34 15.21 2.29
CA ASP A 300 5.95 15.17 2.76
C ASP A 300 5.68 13.79 3.43
N VAL A 301 6.65 13.29 4.20
CA VAL A 301 6.54 11.96 4.83
C VAL A 301 5.70 11.99 6.10
N ASN A 302 5.47 13.18 6.70
CA ASN A 302 4.69 13.26 7.92
C ASN A 302 3.29 12.66 7.70
N GLN A 303 3.05 11.52 8.34
CA GLN A 303 1.81 10.75 8.18
C GLN A 303 0.59 11.45 8.78
N PHE A 304 0.79 12.24 9.82
CA PHE A 304 -0.28 12.93 10.56
C PHE A 304 -0.41 14.41 10.17
N GLY A 305 0.52 14.91 9.35
CA GLY A 305 0.47 16.29 8.87
C GLY A 305 -0.61 16.53 7.82
N PHE A 306 -0.88 17.81 7.58
CA PHE A 306 -1.74 18.21 6.46
C PHE A 306 -1.06 17.90 5.13
N ALA A 307 -1.87 17.59 4.11
CA ALA A 307 -1.34 17.44 2.76
C ALA A 307 -0.79 18.79 2.27
N ALA A 308 0.47 18.80 1.85
CA ALA A 308 1.09 20.00 1.33
C ALA A 308 0.50 20.39 -0.03
N LEU A 309 0.34 21.69 -0.24
CA LEU A 309 -0.23 22.28 -1.45
C LEU A 309 0.85 23.05 -2.22
N ALA A 310 0.72 23.07 -3.54
CA ALA A 310 1.57 23.88 -4.43
C ALA A 310 0.78 24.34 -5.67
N ALA A 311 1.36 25.27 -6.43
CA ALA A 311 0.77 25.69 -7.69
C ALA A 311 0.56 24.51 -8.65
N ALA A 312 -0.60 24.45 -9.29
CA ALA A 312 -0.99 23.32 -10.15
C ALA A 312 -0.31 23.34 -11.53
N TRP A 313 0.14 24.48 -12.03
CA TRP A 313 0.63 24.62 -13.40
C TRP A 313 1.83 23.70 -13.75
N PRO A 314 2.82 23.42 -12.84
CA PRO A 314 3.91 22.52 -13.21
C PRO A 314 3.43 21.05 -13.30
N ALA A 315 2.43 20.69 -12.48
CA ALA A 315 1.79 19.37 -12.56
C ALA A 315 1.01 19.20 -13.88
N VAL A 316 0.31 20.24 -14.32
CA VAL A 316 -0.36 20.26 -15.64
C VAL A 316 0.66 20.06 -16.76
N LEU A 317 1.84 20.73 -16.68
CA LEU A 317 2.91 20.50 -17.65
C LEU A 317 3.39 19.04 -17.65
N SER A 318 3.57 18.43 -16.49
CA SER A 318 3.92 16.99 -16.38
C SER A 318 2.88 16.10 -17.06
N LEU A 319 1.59 16.39 -16.90
CA LEU A 319 0.50 15.67 -17.56
C LEU A 319 0.47 15.90 -19.07
N LEU A 320 0.76 17.12 -19.55
CA LEU A 320 0.89 17.40 -20.98
C LEU A 320 2.06 16.64 -21.61
N VAL A 321 3.20 16.59 -20.92
CA VAL A 321 4.35 15.76 -21.34
C VAL A 321 3.97 14.27 -21.39
N LEU A 322 3.25 13.77 -20.39
CA LEU A 322 2.74 12.39 -20.37
C LEU A 322 1.84 12.11 -21.57
N ILE A 323 0.87 12.98 -21.84
CA ILE A 323 -0.06 12.83 -22.96
C ILE A 323 0.71 12.87 -24.29
N GLY A 324 1.62 13.84 -24.45
CA GLY A 324 2.46 13.95 -25.64
C GLY A 324 3.32 12.70 -25.89
N ALA A 325 3.96 12.18 -24.83
CA ALA A 325 4.73 10.95 -24.88
C ALA A 325 3.85 9.74 -25.24
N GLY A 326 2.66 9.64 -24.65
CA GLY A 326 1.67 8.61 -24.95
C GLY A 326 1.21 8.63 -26.41
N VAL A 327 0.90 9.81 -26.94
CA VAL A 327 0.52 10.00 -28.36
C VAL A 327 1.70 9.64 -29.28
N ALA A 328 2.92 10.06 -28.95
CA ALA A 328 4.11 9.71 -29.73
C ALA A 328 4.33 8.20 -29.77
N ALA A 329 4.19 7.52 -28.62
CA ALA A 329 4.28 6.06 -28.52
C ALA A 329 3.16 5.37 -29.34
N TRP A 330 1.93 5.87 -29.25
CA TRP A 330 0.81 5.34 -30.04
C TRP A 330 1.06 5.45 -31.53
N ARG A 331 1.49 6.62 -32.03
CA ARG A 331 1.82 6.85 -33.45
C ARG A 331 2.96 5.95 -33.94
N ARG A 332 3.85 5.51 -33.06
CA ARG A 332 4.93 4.55 -33.36
C ARG A 332 4.51 3.09 -33.22
N GLY A 333 3.22 2.82 -32.93
CA GLY A 333 2.69 1.46 -32.75
C GLY A 333 2.99 0.83 -31.40
N ALA A 334 3.59 1.57 -30.45
CA ALA A 334 3.87 1.10 -29.08
C ALA A 334 2.62 1.23 -28.19
N ARG A 335 1.56 0.50 -28.57
CA ARG A 335 0.21 0.62 -27.98
C ARG A 335 0.21 0.33 -26.48
N ASP A 336 1.02 -0.61 -26.00
CA ASP A 336 1.07 -0.97 -24.59
C ASP A 336 1.67 0.16 -23.73
N ALA A 337 2.69 0.86 -24.23
CA ALA A 337 3.23 2.04 -23.56
C ALA A 337 2.21 3.19 -23.52
N ALA A 338 1.51 3.43 -24.62
CA ALA A 338 0.44 4.43 -24.67
C ALA A 338 -0.72 4.12 -23.73
N ARG A 339 -1.08 2.83 -23.55
CA ARG A 339 -2.08 2.41 -22.56
C ARG A 339 -1.61 2.65 -21.12
N LEU A 340 -0.30 2.49 -20.83
CA LEU A 340 0.24 2.84 -19.52
C LEU A 340 0.09 4.34 -19.25
N ALA A 341 0.39 5.19 -20.25
CA ALA A 341 0.14 6.62 -20.16
C ALA A 341 -1.35 6.93 -19.93
N GLY A 342 -2.25 6.24 -20.63
CA GLY A 342 -3.69 6.35 -20.40
C GLY A 342 -4.12 5.98 -18.98
N VAL A 343 -3.59 4.90 -18.42
CA VAL A 343 -3.84 4.49 -17.02
C VAL A 343 -3.37 5.59 -16.06
N ALA A 344 -2.19 6.16 -16.27
CA ALA A 344 -1.68 7.23 -15.42
C ALA A 344 -2.54 8.51 -15.50
N VAL A 345 -3.02 8.88 -16.69
CA VAL A 345 -3.96 10.01 -16.88
C VAL A 345 -5.29 9.74 -16.15
N VAL A 346 -5.88 8.55 -16.33
CA VAL A 346 -7.13 8.17 -15.66
C VAL A 346 -6.95 8.28 -14.13
N LEU A 347 -5.86 7.76 -13.59
CA LEU A 347 -5.58 7.83 -12.16
C LEU A 347 -5.36 9.26 -11.67
N ALA A 348 -4.72 10.13 -12.46
CA ALA A 348 -4.57 11.54 -12.10
C ALA A 348 -5.92 12.26 -12.02
N VAL A 349 -6.83 11.99 -12.98
CA VAL A 349 -8.20 12.54 -12.96
C VAL A 349 -9.01 11.98 -11.79
N LEU A 350 -8.98 10.67 -11.57
CA LEU A 350 -9.65 10.04 -10.42
C LEU A 350 -9.08 10.55 -9.09
N GLY A 351 -7.78 10.77 -9.03
CA GLY A 351 -7.10 11.36 -7.89
C GLY A 351 -7.57 12.77 -7.56
N LEU A 352 -7.74 13.63 -8.56
CA LEU A 352 -8.35 14.94 -8.37
C LEU A 352 -9.76 14.84 -7.78
N VAL A 353 -10.60 13.98 -8.35
CA VAL A 353 -11.97 13.77 -7.86
C VAL A 353 -11.97 13.22 -6.44
N ALA A 354 -11.12 12.22 -6.15
CA ALA A 354 -11.01 11.63 -4.81
C ALA A 354 -10.55 12.66 -3.78
N THR A 355 -9.52 13.46 -4.11
CA THR A 355 -9.02 14.50 -3.22
C THR A 355 -10.08 15.57 -2.95
N ALA A 356 -10.77 16.06 -3.99
CA ALA A 356 -11.81 17.08 -3.84
C ALA A 356 -12.98 16.63 -2.94
N ARG A 357 -13.19 15.31 -2.80
CA ARG A 357 -14.23 14.69 -1.98
C ARG A 357 -13.78 14.34 -0.56
N VAL A 358 -12.51 14.57 -0.20
CA VAL A 358 -12.05 14.42 1.19
C VAL A 358 -12.81 15.41 2.06
N THR A 359 -13.37 14.95 3.19
CA THR A 359 -14.19 15.75 4.10
C THR A 359 -13.38 16.10 5.35
N GLY A 360 -13.54 17.33 5.84
CA GLY A 360 -12.85 17.84 7.02
C GLY A 360 -11.35 18.05 6.75
N ILE A 361 -10.49 17.51 7.63
CA ILE A 361 -9.05 17.69 7.54
C ILE A 361 -8.48 16.91 6.35
N LEU A 362 -7.75 17.61 5.49
CA LEU A 362 -6.98 17.01 4.40
C LEU A 362 -5.63 16.50 4.93
N ALA A 363 -5.68 15.38 5.65
CA ALA A 363 -4.46 14.75 6.15
C ALA A 363 -3.66 14.07 5.01
N ALA A 364 -2.34 14.11 5.11
CA ALA A 364 -1.43 13.58 4.09
C ALA A 364 -1.67 12.08 3.81
N TYR A 365 -1.99 11.28 4.83
CA TYR A 365 -2.24 9.85 4.67
C TYR A 365 -3.48 9.53 3.81
N LEU A 366 -4.49 10.40 3.79
CA LEU A 366 -5.72 10.19 3.00
C LEU A 366 -5.45 10.27 1.49
N VAL A 367 -4.39 10.93 1.10
CA VAL A 367 -4.03 11.18 -0.30
C VAL A 367 -2.65 10.62 -0.67
N ARG A 368 -2.07 9.76 0.18
CA ARG A 368 -0.73 9.18 -0.04
C ARG A 368 -0.63 8.37 -1.33
N TRP A 369 -1.72 7.80 -1.83
CA TRP A 369 -1.77 7.13 -3.12
C TRP A 369 -1.35 8.02 -4.31
N TRP A 370 -1.32 9.36 -4.17
CA TRP A 370 -0.73 10.25 -5.16
C TRP A 370 0.76 9.93 -5.44
N TRP A 371 1.48 9.38 -4.47
CA TRP A 371 2.87 8.97 -4.68
C TRP A 371 2.98 7.86 -5.73
N VAL A 372 2.05 6.92 -5.72
CA VAL A 372 1.95 5.88 -6.75
C VAL A 372 1.53 6.49 -8.09
N VAL A 373 0.58 7.42 -8.11
CA VAL A 373 0.15 8.10 -9.34
C VAL A 373 1.33 8.88 -9.95
N ALA A 374 2.09 9.62 -9.14
CA ALA A 374 3.26 10.37 -9.58
C ALA A 374 4.36 9.43 -10.15
N LEU A 375 4.65 8.34 -9.44
CA LEU A 375 5.57 7.31 -9.95
C LEU A 375 5.11 6.76 -11.30
N LEU A 376 3.82 6.45 -11.45
CA LEU A 376 3.26 5.94 -12.71
C LEU A 376 3.35 6.96 -13.86
N VAL A 377 3.17 8.25 -13.57
CA VAL A 377 3.39 9.32 -14.56
C VAL A 377 4.82 9.25 -15.10
N TRP A 378 5.81 9.21 -14.22
CA TRP A 378 7.22 9.13 -14.64
C TRP A 378 7.59 7.80 -15.26
N LEU A 379 7.03 6.69 -14.75
CA LEU A 379 7.19 5.37 -15.37
C LEU A 379 6.69 5.38 -16.81
N ALA A 380 5.49 5.93 -17.03
CA ALA A 380 4.86 5.98 -18.35
C ALA A 380 5.58 6.94 -19.30
N ILE A 381 5.99 8.14 -18.86
CA ILE A 381 6.77 9.08 -19.68
C ILE A 381 8.05 8.41 -20.16
N GLY A 382 8.87 7.88 -19.24
CA GLY A 382 10.15 7.25 -19.59
C GLY A 382 9.97 6.06 -20.51
N TRP A 383 8.95 5.22 -20.27
CA TRP A 383 8.66 4.07 -21.12
C TRP A 383 8.15 4.47 -22.51
N CYS A 384 7.23 5.43 -22.62
CA CYS A 384 6.76 5.95 -23.89
C CYS A 384 7.88 6.57 -24.72
N VAL A 385 8.76 7.35 -24.08
CA VAL A 385 9.93 7.94 -24.76
C VAL A 385 10.88 6.85 -25.24
N ALA A 386 11.22 5.87 -24.39
CA ALA A 386 12.10 4.76 -24.77
C ALA A 386 11.57 3.97 -25.98
N GLN A 387 10.25 3.74 -26.03
CA GLN A 387 9.60 3.10 -27.17
C GLN A 387 9.58 3.99 -28.42
N ALA A 388 9.28 5.28 -28.25
CA ALA A 388 9.23 6.22 -29.36
C ALA A 388 10.59 6.45 -30.04
N VAL A 389 11.69 6.47 -29.26
CA VAL A 389 13.05 6.61 -29.82
C VAL A 389 13.69 5.27 -30.25
N GLY A 390 12.98 4.14 -30.03
CA GLY A 390 13.41 2.81 -30.46
C GLY A 390 14.57 2.22 -29.65
N VAL A 391 14.80 2.71 -28.43
CA VAL A 391 15.80 2.16 -27.50
C VAL A 391 15.37 0.80 -26.96
N ALA A 392 14.07 0.58 -26.81
CA ALA A 392 13.46 -0.64 -26.28
C ALA A 392 12.85 -1.54 -27.37
N ALA A 393 13.14 -1.31 -28.65
CA ALA A 393 12.59 -2.11 -29.74
C ALA A 393 13.13 -3.55 -29.70
N THR A 394 12.22 -4.54 -29.82
CA THR A 394 12.58 -5.94 -30.05
C THR A 394 13.48 -6.08 -31.28
N PRO A 395 14.46 -7.01 -31.29
CA PRO A 395 15.34 -7.19 -32.42
C PRO A 395 14.54 -7.54 -33.66
N ARG A 396 14.45 -6.64 -34.65
CA ARG A 396 14.04 -6.98 -36.01
C ARG A 396 15.21 -7.66 -36.74
N PRO A 397 14.92 -8.59 -37.68
CA PRO A 397 15.98 -9.26 -38.42
C PRO A 397 16.97 -8.28 -39.09
N ALA A 398 18.23 -8.66 -39.10
CA ALA A 398 19.39 -7.82 -39.37
C ALA A 398 19.59 -7.55 -40.89
N ALA A 399 18.80 -6.70 -41.52
CA ALA A 399 18.99 -6.34 -42.91
C ALA A 399 19.63 -4.95 -43.17
N THR A 400 19.73 -4.06 -42.15
CA THR A 400 20.36 -2.73 -42.36
C THR A 400 21.02 -2.25 -41.06
N ALA A 401 22.28 -2.68 -40.86
CA ALA A 401 23.09 -2.22 -39.72
C ALA A 401 23.86 -0.94 -40.09
N GLY A 402 23.35 0.25 -39.69
CA GLY A 402 24.04 1.52 -39.84
C GLY A 402 24.56 2.08 -38.50
N ARG A 403 25.56 2.99 -38.55
CA ARG A 403 26.22 3.66 -37.40
C ARG A 403 25.24 4.21 -36.32
N GLY A 404 24.00 4.55 -36.68
CA GLY A 404 22.97 5.00 -35.74
C GLY A 404 22.48 3.91 -34.79
N ARG A 405 22.61 2.62 -35.12
CA ARG A 405 22.19 1.48 -34.30
C ARG A 405 23.17 1.23 -33.15
N ASP A 406 24.47 1.40 -33.41
CA ASP A 406 25.50 1.23 -32.37
C ASP A 406 25.45 2.35 -31.34
N ARG A 407 25.22 3.59 -31.75
CA ARG A 407 25.03 4.72 -30.83
C ARG A 407 23.80 4.51 -29.91
N ARG A 408 22.68 4.03 -30.47
CA ARG A 408 21.47 3.74 -29.68
C ARG A 408 21.67 2.60 -28.68
N ARG A 409 22.39 1.53 -29.08
CA ARG A 409 22.75 0.43 -28.18
C ARG A 409 23.66 0.90 -27.06
N ARG A 410 24.66 1.71 -27.33
CA ARG A 410 25.57 2.29 -26.31
C ARG A 410 24.78 3.18 -25.32
N LEU A 411 23.89 4.03 -25.82
CA LEU A 411 23.04 4.87 -24.97
C LEU A 411 22.08 4.03 -24.10
N ALA A 412 21.47 2.98 -24.65
CA ALA A 412 20.62 2.06 -23.90
C ALA A 412 21.40 1.30 -22.81
N SER A 413 22.63 0.86 -23.12
CA SER A 413 23.50 0.20 -22.16
C SER A 413 23.94 1.16 -21.06
N ALA A 414 24.35 2.39 -21.40
CA ALA A 414 24.73 3.40 -20.42
C ALA A 414 23.55 3.78 -19.49
N ALA A 415 22.36 4.01 -20.05
CA ALA A 415 21.15 4.27 -19.27
C ALA A 415 20.79 3.08 -18.34
N GLY A 416 20.97 1.84 -18.84
CA GLY A 416 20.77 0.63 -18.03
C GLY A 416 21.76 0.54 -16.86
N VAL A 417 23.03 0.85 -17.08
CA VAL A 417 24.06 0.88 -16.02
C VAL A 417 23.74 1.93 -14.97
N VAL A 418 23.36 3.14 -15.38
CA VAL A 418 22.96 4.22 -14.46
C VAL A 418 21.72 3.82 -13.66
N ALA A 419 20.71 3.22 -14.30
CA ALA A 419 19.51 2.78 -13.60
C ALA A 419 19.82 1.68 -12.57
N VAL A 420 20.66 0.71 -12.91
CA VAL A 420 21.08 -0.35 -11.98
C VAL A 420 21.91 0.23 -10.85
N GLY A 421 22.89 1.05 -11.14
CA GLY A 421 23.74 1.70 -10.11
C GLY A 421 22.94 2.55 -9.16
N GLY A 422 22.02 3.37 -9.68
CA GLY A 422 21.12 4.19 -8.85
C GLY A 422 20.17 3.34 -7.99
N ALA A 423 19.56 2.31 -8.58
CA ALA A 423 18.68 1.41 -7.82
C ALA A 423 19.44 0.68 -6.70
N VAL A 424 20.63 0.16 -6.99
CA VAL A 424 21.49 -0.51 -5.99
C VAL A 424 21.87 0.45 -4.87
N ALA A 425 22.30 1.68 -5.20
CA ALA A 425 22.65 2.69 -4.20
C ALA A 425 21.48 3.01 -3.26
N LEU A 426 20.27 3.21 -3.82
CA LEU A 426 19.06 3.46 -3.04
C LEU A 426 18.68 2.26 -2.16
N VAL A 427 18.76 1.04 -2.70
CA VAL A 427 18.48 -0.19 -1.92
C VAL A 427 19.49 -0.33 -0.78
N VAL A 428 20.78 -0.12 -1.03
CA VAL A 428 21.82 -0.19 0.01
C VAL A 428 21.57 0.85 1.11
N ALA A 429 21.26 2.09 0.74
CA ALA A 429 20.92 3.12 1.70
C ALA A 429 19.71 2.72 2.56
N THR A 430 18.63 2.23 1.93
CA THR A 430 17.42 1.78 2.64
C THR A 430 17.71 0.57 3.55
N VAL A 431 18.59 -0.35 3.13
CA VAL A 431 19.01 -1.49 3.96
C VAL A 431 19.80 -1.02 5.18
N ILE A 432 20.68 -0.04 5.03
CA ILE A 432 21.41 0.56 6.17
C ILE A 432 20.42 1.18 7.16
N ASP A 433 19.43 1.93 6.67
CA ASP A 433 18.37 2.54 7.47
C ASP A 433 17.46 1.49 8.14
N ALA A 434 17.40 0.26 7.62
CA ALA A 434 16.59 -0.82 8.16
C ALA A 434 17.27 -1.57 9.33
N LEU A 435 18.59 -1.47 9.47
CA LEU A 435 19.35 -2.20 10.52
C LEU A 435 18.93 -1.87 11.96
N PRO A 436 18.59 -0.60 12.32
CA PRO A 436 18.12 -0.29 13.67
C PRO A 436 16.69 -0.80 13.98
N ALA A 437 16.00 -1.46 13.03
CA ALA A 437 14.62 -1.94 13.14
C ALA A 437 13.65 -0.85 13.61
N PRO A 438 13.32 0.12 12.78
CA PRO A 438 12.39 1.18 13.14
C PRO A 438 10.98 0.59 13.26
N VAL A 439 10.53 0.34 14.48
CA VAL A 439 9.17 -0.10 14.76
C VAL A 439 8.23 1.11 14.82
N PRO A 440 6.98 0.96 14.37
CA PRO A 440 6.00 2.03 14.49
C PRO A 440 5.80 2.45 15.95
N PHE A 441 5.76 3.76 16.21
CA PHE A 441 5.52 4.32 17.54
C PHE A 441 6.43 3.75 18.65
N SER A 442 7.73 3.65 18.37
CA SER A 442 8.72 3.08 19.31
C SER A 442 8.63 3.68 20.73
N PRO A 443 8.52 5.01 20.95
CA PRO A 443 8.39 5.57 22.30
C PRO A 443 7.14 5.09 23.05
N GLN A 444 6.01 4.98 22.35
CA GLN A 444 4.76 4.49 22.94
C GLN A 444 4.83 3.00 23.22
N SER A 445 5.43 2.21 22.32
CA SER A 445 5.68 0.79 22.51
C SER A 445 6.54 0.54 23.77
N ASP A 446 7.60 1.31 23.95
CA ASP A 446 8.48 1.21 25.12
C ASP A 446 7.74 1.60 26.42
N THR A 447 6.92 2.65 26.37
CA THR A 447 6.07 3.05 27.50
C THR A 447 5.11 1.93 27.90
N ILE A 448 4.43 1.31 26.94
CA ILE A 448 3.51 0.19 27.18
C ILE A 448 4.29 -1.02 27.74
N ALA A 449 5.48 -1.31 27.20
CA ALA A 449 6.33 -2.39 27.67
C ALA A 449 6.68 -2.26 29.17
N HIS A 450 6.89 -1.04 29.64
CA HIS A 450 7.18 -0.77 31.04
C HIS A 450 5.93 -0.81 31.94
N LEU A 451 4.80 -0.26 31.47
CA LEU A 451 3.59 -0.11 32.27
C LEU A 451 2.73 -1.38 32.32
N ALA A 452 2.60 -2.13 31.23
CA ALA A 452 1.66 -3.23 31.15
C ALA A 452 1.95 -4.38 32.15
N PRO A 453 3.21 -4.83 32.36
CA PRO A 453 3.49 -5.90 33.33
C PRO A 453 3.17 -5.49 34.79
N SER A 454 3.57 -4.29 35.19
CA SER A 454 3.32 -3.77 36.54
C SER A 454 1.81 -3.55 36.79
N THR A 455 1.10 -3.02 35.83
CA THR A 455 -0.37 -2.86 35.88
C THR A 455 -1.07 -4.22 35.97
N ALA A 456 -0.67 -5.19 35.14
CA ALA A 456 -1.23 -6.53 35.18
C ALA A 456 -0.99 -7.22 36.55
N ALA A 457 0.18 -7.05 37.14
CA ALA A 457 0.50 -7.58 38.47
C ALA A 457 -0.34 -6.92 39.58
N ALA A 458 -0.53 -5.59 39.51
CA ALA A 458 -1.30 -4.84 40.51
C ALA A 458 -2.80 -5.16 40.43
N VAL A 459 -3.37 -5.28 39.26
CA VAL A 459 -4.80 -5.53 39.04
C VAL A 459 -5.14 -7.02 39.18
N GLY A 460 -4.25 -7.91 38.82
CA GLY A 460 -4.45 -9.35 38.81
C GLY A 460 -5.37 -9.82 37.64
N ARG A 461 -5.46 -11.14 37.50
CA ARG A 461 -6.23 -11.75 36.38
C ARG A 461 -7.69 -12.01 36.70
N ASN A 462 -8.11 -11.88 37.95
CA ASN A 462 -9.45 -12.21 38.38
C ASN A 462 -10.39 -11.00 38.30
N GLY A 463 -11.57 -11.21 37.73
CA GLY A 463 -12.61 -10.18 37.62
C GLY A 463 -12.47 -9.29 36.40
N THR A 464 -13.47 -8.39 36.25
CA THR A 464 -13.53 -7.43 35.13
C THR A 464 -13.09 -6.06 35.61
N ASN A 465 -12.17 -5.43 34.90
CA ASN A 465 -11.63 -4.12 35.24
C ASN A 465 -11.98 -3.15 34.11
N LEU A 466 -12.35 -1.93 34.44
CA LEU A 466 -12.61 -0.88 33.47
C LEU A 466 -11.29 -0.16 33.19
N LEU A 467 -10.87 -0.12 31.94
CA LEU A 467 -9.76 0.72 31.49
C LEU A 467 -10.30 1.98 30.83
N GLU A 468 -10.06 3.10 31.47
CA GLU A 468 -10.31 4.45 30.94
C GLU A 468 -8.98 5.12 30.62
N TRP A 469 -8.90 5.81 29.49
CA TRP A 469 -7.73 6.62 29.18
C TRP A 469 -8.15 7.99 28.69
N ILE A 470 -7.41 8.98 29.16
CA ILE A 470 -7.48 10.35 28.71
C ILE A 470 -6.20 10.57 27.89
N ASP A 471 -6.37 10.58 26.60
CA ASP A 471 -5.27 10.79 25.67
C ASP A 471 -5.45 12.20 25.07
N PRO A 472 -4.67 13.22 25.52
CA PRO A 472 -4.78 14.57 25.00
C PRO A 472 -4.37 14.65 23.52
N ASP A 473 -3.53 13.70 23.09
CA ASP A 473 -3.16 13.51 21.70
C ASP A 473 -3.91 12.28 21.18
N LEU A 474 -4.96 12.49 20.39
CA LEU A 474 -5.71 11.42 19.69
C LEU A 474 -4.79 10.39 18.98
N LEU A 475 -3.52 10.71 18.85
CA LEU A 475 -2.50 9.97 18.12
C LEU A 475 -1.39 9.37 19.02
N SER A 476 -1.34 9.68 20.31
CA SER A 476 -0.31 9.11 21.20
C SER A 476 -0.54 7.63 21.46
N GLY A 477 -1.79 7.21 21.52
CA GLY A 477 -2.22 5.83 21.43
C GLY A 477 -1.76 4.87 22.53
N VAL A 478 -1.21 5.36 23.65
CA VAL A 478 -0.78 4.51 24.77
C VAL A 478 -1.97 3.77 25.41
N GLY A 479 -3.11 4.43 25.53
CA GLY A 479 -4.32 3.83 26.09
C GLY A 479 -4.79 2.58 25.34
N PRO A 480 -5.01 2.64 24.01
CA PRO A 480 -5.31 1.46 23.20
C PRO A 480 -4.26 0.36 23.31
N GLY A 481 -2.97 0.73 23.37
CA GLY A 481 -1.87 -0.21 23.53
C GLY A 481 -1.89 -0.91 24.89
N MET A 482 -2.15 -0.19 25.97
CA MET A 482 -2.32 -0.76 27.32
C MET A 482 -3.51 -1.71 27.36
N PHE A 483 -4.65 -1.35 26.74
CA PHE A 483 -5.80 -2.24 26.63
C PHE A 483 -5.42 -3.56 25.97
N THR A 484 -4.76 -3.48 24.81
CA THR A 484 -4.32 -4.64 24.06
C THR A 484 -3.33 -5.51 24.85
N ALA A 485 -2.34 -4.90 25.50
CA ALA A 485 -1.32 -5.60 26.28
C ALA A 485 -1.92 -6.30 27.50
N LEU A 486 -2.80 -5.64 28.26
CA LEU A 486 -3.48 -6.23 29.42
C LEU A 486 -4.43 -7.37 29.02
N HIS A 487 -5.21 -7.18 27.95
CA HIS A 487 -6.07 -8.22 27.39
C HIS A 487 -5.28 -9.48 27.01
N GLN A 488 -4.13 -9.30 26.36
CA GLN A 488 -3.25 -10.42 25.98
C GLN A 488 -2.55 -11.08 27.16
N ALA A 489 -2.28 -10.33 28.22
CA ALA A 489 -1.77 -10.88 29.49
C ALA A 489 -2.82 -11.69 30.27
N GLY A 490 -4.06 -11.80 29.74
CA GLY A 490 -5.17 -12.52 30.37
C GLY A 490 -5.84 -11.74 31.50
N VAL A 491 -5.62 -10.42 31.58
CA VAL A 491 -6.35 -9.55 32.50
C VAL A 491 -7.72 -9.26 31.91
N GLY A 492 -8.78 -9.47 32.69
CA GLY A 492 -10.15 -9.12 32.30
C GLY A 492 -10.31 -7.61 32.23
N VAL A 493 -10.13 -7.04 31.04
CA VAL A 493 -10.29 -5.59 30.78
C VAL A 493 -11.44 -5.33 29.83
N VAL A 494 -12.20 -4.27 30.10
CA VAL A 494 -13.26 -3.73 29.25
C VAL A 494 -13.06 -2.23 29.10
N ALA A 495 -13.53 -1.69 27.99
CA ALA A 495 -13.50 -0.27 27.70
C ALA A 495 -14.88 0.37 27.84
N PRO A 496 -14.97 1.70 28.02
CA PRO A 496 -16.24 2.43 27.96
C PRO A 496 -16.96 2.19 26.63
N PRO A 497 -18.31 2.20 26.59
CA PRO A 497 -19.09 1.99 25.37
C PRO A 497 -18.74 2.92 24.21
N ALA A 498 -18.27 4.13 24.50
CA ALA A 498 -17.82 5.10 23.50
C ALA A 498 -16.63 4.58 22.64
N LEU A 499 -15.86 3.61 23.14
CA LEU A 499 -14.70 3.02 22.48
C LEU A 499 -15.02 1.68 21.80
N ALA A 500 -16.30 1.30 21.75
CA ALA A 500 -16.74 0.02 21.16
C ALA A 500 -16.28 -0.18 19.71
N THR A 501 -16.19 0.88 18.93
CA THR A 501 -15.72 0.81 17.55
C THR A 501 -14.27 0.35 17.45
N GLY A 502 -13.39 0.82 18.35
CA GLY A 502 -11.98 0.42 18.38
C GLY A 502 -11.78 -0.99 18.97
N VAL A 503 -12.21 -1.19 20.23
CA VAL A 503 -11.93 -2.45 20.95
C VAL A 503 -12.81 -3.62 20.53
N GLY A 504 -13.93 -3.36 19.84
CA GLY A 504 -14.97 -4.33 19.52
C GLY A 504 -16.06 -4.40 20.58
N SER A 505 -17.32 -4.57 20.17
CA SER A 505 -18.51 -4.55 21.06
C SER A 505 -18.46 -5.62 22.17
N GLY A 506 -17.79 -6.74 21.93
CA GLY A 506 -17.62 -7.79 22.96
C GLY A 506 -16.65 -7.43 24.10
N ARG A 507 -15.95 -6.31 24.00
CA ARG A 507 -14.99 -5.82 25.01
C ARG A 507 -15.41 -4.52 25.67
N THR A 508 -16.67 -4.15 25.52
CA THR A 508 -17.29 -3.02 26.23
C THR A 508 -18.28 -3.55 27.25
N ALA A 509 -18.34 -2.92 28.41
CA ALA A 509 -19.32 -3.28 29.39
C ALA A 509 -20.33 -2.16 29.60
N PRO A 510 -21.63 -2.49 29.83
CA PRO A 510 -22.56 -1.57 30.46
C PRO A 510 -22.03 -1.22 31.86
N PRO A 511 -22.49 -0.11 32.48
CA PRO A 511 -22.09 0.29 33.81
C PRO A 511 -22.49 -0.81 34.83
N ALA A 512 -21.59 -1.76 35.03
CA ALA A 512 -21.68 -2.85 35.97
C ALA A 512 -20.58 -2.70 37.01
N ARG A 513 -20.62 -3.46 38.07
CA ARG A 513 -19.61 -3.42 39.14
C ARG A 513 -18.26 -3.88 38.60
N TYR A 514 -17.34 -2.93 38.43
CA TYR A 514 -15.95 -3.23 38.11
C TYR A 514 -15.16 -3.48 39.39
N ARG A 515 -14.19 -4.37 39.33
CA ARG A 515 -13.26 -4.63 40.44
C ARG A 515 -12.30 -3.45 40.63
N ALA A 516 -11.82 -2.88 39.54
CA ALA A 516 -10.96 -1.70 39.55
C ALA A 516 -11.23 -0.84 38.32
N VAL A 517 -10.95 0.44 38.43
CA VAL A 517 -10.85 1.38 37.32
C VAL A 517 -9.38 1.70 37.14
N ILE A 518 -8.86 1.45 35.93
CA ILE A 518 -7.48 1.74 35.54
C ILE A 518 -7.56 3.03 34.72
N THR A 519 -7.06 4.13 35.27
CA THR A 519 -7.05 5.41 34.55
C THR A 519 -5.66 5.70 34.02
N GLY A 520 -5.54 5.75 32.69
CA GLY A 520 -4.34 6.24 32.00
C GLY A 520 -4.50 7.71 31.65
N VAL A 521 -3.57 8.54 32.09
CA VAL A 521 -3.52 9.96 31.71
C VAL A 521 -2.26 10.17 30.87
N GLY A 522 -2.41 10.49 29.59
CA GLY A 522 -1.31 10.86 28.72
C GLY A 522 -0.78 12.26 29.08
N VAL A 523 0.53 12.43 29.05
CA VAL A 523 1.15 13.74 29.12
C VAL A 523 1.25 14.27 27.68
N PRO A 524 0.81 15.50 27.37
CA PRO A 524 0.94 16.07 26.03
C PRO A 524 2.40 16.02 25.56
N ASP A 525 2.63 15.50 24.35
CA ASP A 525 3.94 15.61 23.72
C ASP A 525 4.16 17.10 23.34
N PRO A 526 5.16 17.77 23.93
CA PRO A 526 5.44 19.18 23.64
C PRO A 526 5.78 19.44 22.16
N THR A 527 6.14 18.41 21.41
CA THR A 527 6.42 18.55 19.96
C THR A 527 5.16 18.58 19.12
N MET A 528 4.01 18.09 19.63
CA MET A 528 2.72 18.08 18.93
C MET A 528 1.94 19.38 19.13
N SER A 529 2.32 20.22 20.12
CA SER A 529 1.67 21.52 20.36
C SER A 529 1.93 22.57 19.28
N SER A 530 2.77 22.27 18.29
CA SER A 530 3.10 23.15 17.16
C SER A 530 2.22 22.96 15.92
N LEU A 531 1.11 22.26 16.00
CA LEU A 531 0.15 22.20 14.89
C LEU A 531 -0.47 23.59 14.71
N PRO A 532 -0.41 24.19 13.51
CA PRO A 532 -1.03 25.48 13.26
C PRO A 532 -2.56 25.37 13.51
N PRO A 533 -3.19 26.44 13.98
CA PRO A 533 -4.64 26.44 14.16
C PRO A 533 -5.33 26.14 12.83
N PRO A 534 -6.51 25.52 12.84
CA PRO A 534 -7.27 25.26 11.63
C PRO A 534 -7.46 26.57 10.87
N VAL A 535 -7.13 26.56 9.59
CA VAL A 535 -7.37 27.69 8.69
C VAL A 535 -8.89 27.91 8.63
N PRO A 536 -9.39 29.15 8.81
CA PRO A 536 -10.81 29.44 8.86
C PRO A 536 -11.55 29.10 7.56
#